data_3931b6120c011fb0688e7b0bf5986243
#
_entry.id   3931b6120c011fb0688e7b0bf5986243
#
_cell.length_a   1.000
_cell.length_b   1.000
_cell.length_c   1.000
_cell.angle_alpha   90.00
_cell.angle_beta   90.00
_cell.angle_gamma   90.00
#
_symmetry.space_group_name_H-M   'P 1'
#
loop_
_entity.id
_entity.type
_entity.pdbx_description
1 polymer ?
#
loop_
_entity_poly.entity_id
_entity_poly.type
_entity_poly.pdbx_seq_one_letter_code
_entity_poly.pdbx_strand_id
1 'polypeptide(L)'
;MSTRLFTSESVTEGHPDKICDAISDSVLDALLEMDPCSLVAVETMVATGQVHVVGEVTSEAYSDIPSIVRAKIVDIGYDSSAKGFDGRSCGVNIAIGAQSPDIAQGVNHSHESCVATAVEAEDEIVLQGAGDQGLMFGYACTETPELMPLPIALAHRLSRRLTAVGKNGALPYLRPDGKTQVTIEYAGDQPVRLDTVVVSSQHADGVDPDSMLATDVREQVVVPELAGLELDTEKVRLLVNPTGRFVIGGPMGDAGLTGRKIIVDTYGGMARHGGGAFSGKDPSKVDRSAAYAMRWIAKNAVAAGLTRRLEVQVAYATGEAAPVGLFVDTFGTATVDPTRIERAIREIFDLRPAAIIRDLDLLRPIYSPTAAYGHFGRTDLDLPWERTDRAELLAKAAGA
;
A
#
# COMPACT_ATOMS: atom_id res chain seq x y z
N MET A 1 30.85 15.47 3.05
CA MET A 1 30.20 14.22 2.58
C MET A 1 29.47 14.56 1.31
N SER A 2 29.42 13.65 0.31
CA SER A 2 28.62 13.92 -0.89
C SER A 2 27.13 13.84 -0.50
N THR A 3 26.35 14.82 -0.95
CA THR A 3 24.90 14.81 -0.81
C THR A 3 24.25 14.20 -2.04
N ARG A 4 23.05 13.66 -1.88
CA ARG A 4 22.22 13.11 -2.97
C ARG A 4 20.76 13.49 -2.77
N LEU A 5 20.04 13.66 -3.86
CA LEU A 5 18.59 13.86 -3.83
C LEU A 5 17.87 12.53 -4.01
N PHE A 6 16.81 12.32 -3.24
CA PHE A 6 15.90 11.19 -3.41
C PHE A 6 14.44 11.69 -3.41
N THR A 7 13.65 11.14 -4.31
CA THR A 7 12.28 11.61 -4.57
C THR A 7 11.29 10.47 -4.45
N SER A 8 10.17 10.71 -3.77
CA SER A 8 9.00 9.85 -3.78
C SER A 8 7.76 10.65 -4.14
N GLU A 9 6.75 9.96 -4.66
CA GLU A 9 5.44 10.55 -4.96
C GLU A 9 4.32 9.81 -4.24
N SER A 10 3.21 10.50 -4.04
CA SER A 10 1.94 9.95 -3.61
C SER A 10 0.80 10.58 -4.40
N VAL A 11 -0.36 9.95 -4.33
CA VAL A 11 -1.56 10.43 -5.01
C VAL A 11 -2.75 10.42 -4.06
N THR A 12 -3.76 11.25 -4.36
CA THR A 12 -5.01 11.29 -3.60
C THR A 12 -5.87 10.05 -3.90
N GLU A 13 -6.86 9.80 -3.05
CA GLU A 13 -7.86 8.72 -3.27
C GLU A 13 -8.68 8.91 -4.55
N GLY A 14 -8.77 10.15 -5.08
CA GLY A 14 -9.47 10.47 -6.32
C GLY A 14 -8.62 10.32 -7.59
N HIS A 15 -7.35 9.92 -7.48
CA HIS A 15 -6.56 9.54 -8.63
C HIS A 15 -7.16 8.29 -9.30
N PRO A 16 -7.27 8.21 -10.65
CA PRO A 16 -7.94 7.11 -11.33
C PRO A 16 -7.50 5.71 -10.89
N ASP A 17 -6.19 5.46 -10.76
CA ASP A 17 -5.68 4.17 -10.29
C ASP A 17 -6.10 3.88 -8.84
N LYS A 18 -6.14 4.89 -7.96
CA LYS A 18 -6.54 4.68 -6.56
C LYS A 18 -8.04 4.53 -6.37
N ILE A 19 -8.86 5.09 -7.26
CA ILE A 19 -10.29 4.76 -7.34
C ILE A 19 -10.46 3.26 -7.61
N CYS A 20 -9.68 2.71 -8.56
CA CYS A 20 -9.71 1.29 -8.88
C CYS A 20 -9.29 0.42 -7.70
N ASP A 21 -8.17 0.76 -7.05
CA ASP A 21 -7.71 0.05 -5.86
C ASP A 21 -8.76 0.07 -4.74
N ALA A 22 -9.37 1.24 -4.49
CA ALA A 22 -10.39 1.40 -3.46
C ALA A 22 -11.67 0.61 -3.76
N ILE A 23 -12.09 0.53 -5.02
CA ILE A 23 -13.23 -0.29 -5.44
C ILE A 23 -12.91 -1.77 -5.25
N SER A 24 -11.77 -2.24 -5.76
CA SER A 24 -11.37 -3.65 -5.66
C SER A 24 -11.25 -4.12 -4.22
N ASP A 25 -10.65 -3.32 -3.33
CA ASP A 25 -10.57 -3.64 -1.90
C ASP A 25 -11.92 -3.50 -1.17
N SER A 26 -12.82 -2.63 -1.63
CA SER A 26 -14.18 -2.56 -1.06
C SER A 26 -15.02 -3.79 -1.40
N VAL A 27 -14.82 -4.37 -2.59
CA VAL A 27 -15.44 -5.65 -2.97
C VAL A 27 -14.88 -6.79 -2.14
N LEU A 28 -13.55 -6.83 -1.95
CA LEU A 28 -12.89 -7.81 -1.09
C LEU A 28 -13.41 -7.75 0.35
N ASP A 29 -13.41 -6.56 0.97
CA ASP A 29 -13.86 -6.39 2.34
C ASP A 29 -15.33 -6.81 2.53
N ALA A 30 -16.21 -6.46 1.58
CA ALA A 30 -17.61 -6.85 1.63
C ALA A 30 -17.83 -8.37 1.53
N LEU A 31 -16.96 -9.09 0.82
CA LEU A 31 -17.00 -10.55 0.75
C LEU A 31 -16.46 -11.18 2.04
N LEU A 32 -15.32 -10.71 2.54
CA LEU A 32 -14.70 -11.22 3.76
C LEU A 32 -15.55 -10.98 5.02
N GLU A 33 -16.34 -9.89 5.06
CA GLU A 33 -17.26 -9.61 6.17
C GLU A 33 -18.33 -10.71 6.32
N MET A 34 -18.77 -11.29 5.20
CA MET A 34 -19.83 -12.32 5.18
C MET A 34 -19.27 -13.75 5.13
N ASP A 35 -18.14 -13.94 4.47
CA ASP A 35 -17.44 -15.21 4.31
C ASP A 35 -15.92 -14.99 4.39
N PRO A 36 -15.31 -15.19 5.59
CA PRO A 36 -13.86 -15.02 5.77
C PRO A 36 -13.01 -15.96 4.91
N CYS A 37 -13.58 -17.03 4.37
CA CYS A 37 -12.90 -17.97 3.48
C CYS A 37 -13.01 -17.59 1.99
N SER A 38 -13.56 -16.44 1.66
CA SER A 38 -13.67 -15.96 0.29
C SER A 38 -12.31 -15.90 -0.41
N LEU A 39 -12.22 -16.51 -1.60
CA LEU A 39 -11.08 -16.38 -2.50
C LEU A 39 -11.42 -15.31 -3.54
N VAL A 40 -10.66 -14.26 -3.59
CA VAL A 40 -10.94 -13.06 -4.37
C VAL A 40 -9.71 -12.60 -5.12
N ALA A 41 -9.87 -12.38 -6.43
CA ALA A 41 -8.92 -11.70 -7.29
C ALA A 41 -9.73 -10.78 -8.21
N VAL A 42 -9.92 -9.52 -7.79
CA VAL A 42 -10.78 -8.55 -8.48
C VAL A 42 -9.98 -7.33 -8.86
N GLU A 43 -9.93 -7.06 -10.16
CA GLU A 43 -9.37 -5.85 -10.73
C GLU A 43 -10.49 -4.93 -11.20
N THR A 44 -10.20 -3.63 -11.11
CA THR A 44 -11.10 -2.58 -11.58
C THR A 44 -10.39 -1.72 -12.62
N MET A 45 -11.12 -1.30 -13.63
CA MET A 45 -10.72 -0.27 -14.59
C MET A 45 -11.75 0.86 -14.56
N VAL A 46 -11.28 2.10 -14.53
CA VAL A 46 -12.13 3.29 -14.72
C VAL A 46 -11.67 4.09 -15.93
N ALA A 47 -12.63 4.65 -16.63
CA ALA A 47 -12.43 5.58 -17.74
C ALA A 47 -13.59 6.57 -17.76
N THR A 48 -13.65 7.48 -18.74
CA THR A 48 -14.72 8.48 -18.85
C THR A 48 -16.10 7.86 -18.75
N GLY A 49 -16.79 8.10 -17.62
CA GLY A 49 -18.16 7.65 -17.40
C GLY A 49 -18.37 6.15 -17.20
N GLN A 50 -17.30 5.34 -17.09
CA GLN A 50 -17.38 3.88 -17.05
C GLN A 50 -16.51 3.30 -15.94
N VAL A 51 -17.02 2.21 -15.33
CA VAL A 51 -16.29 1.33 -14.42
C VAL A 51 -16.44 -0.10 -14.91
N HIS A 52 -15.36 -0.84 -14.99
CA HIS A 52 -15.33 -2.26 -15.27
C HIS A 52 -14.70 -2.99 -14.10
N VAL A 53 -15.41 -3.95 -13.52
CA VAL A 53 -14.95 -4.83 -12.45
C VAL A 53 -14.83 -6.23 -13.03
N VAL A 54 -13.63 -6.78 -13.02
CA VAL A 54 -13.31 -8.07 -13.63
C VAL A 54 -12.53 -8.94 -12.65
N GLY A 55 -12.53 -10.25 -12.85
CA GLY A 55 -11.74 -11.16 -12.05
C GLY A 55 -12.45 -12.44 -11.67
N GLU A 56 -11.96 -13.10 -10.64
CA GLU A 56 -12.46 -14.37 -10.13
C GLU A 56 -12.81 -14.27 -8.65
N VAL A 57 -13.97 -14.83 -8.28
CA VAL A 57 -14.45 -14.93 -6.90
C VAL A 57 -14.99 -16.33 -6.65
N THR A 58 -14.53 -16.94 -5.55
CA THR A 58 -15.11 -18.15 -4.99
C THR A 58 -15.51 -17.83 -3.53
N SER A 59 -16.81 -17.77 -3.25
CA SER A 59 -17.35 -17.37 -1.95
C SER A 59 -18.77 -17.91 -1.77
N GLU A 60 -19.16 -18.16 -0.55
CA GLU A 60 -20.56 -18.42 -0.14
C GLU A 60 -21.36 -17.10 0.00
N ALA A 61 -20.66 -15.96 0.04
CA ALA A 61 -21.25 -14.63 0.18
C ALA A 61 -21.82 -14.09 -1.13
N TYR A 62 -22.86 -13.26 -1.04
CA TYR A 62 -23.34 -12.44 -2.12
C TYR A 62 -23.06 -10.96 -1.86
N SER A 63 -22.49 -10.28 -2.81
CA SER A 63 -22.19 -8.84 -2.72
C SER A 63 -22.80 -8.07 -3.88
N ASP A 64 -23.50 -6.97 -3.59
CA ASP A 64 -24.02 -6.04 -4.59
C ASP A 64 -22.90 -5.11 -5.06
N ILE A 65 -22.04 -5.65 -5.94
CA ILE A 65 -20.88 -4.94 -6.48
C ILE A 65 -21.23 -3.59 -7.10
N PRO A 66 -22.31 -3.44 -7.92
CA PRO A 66 -22.70 -2.13 -8.46
C PRO A 66 -22.94 -1.09 -7.38
N SER A 67 -23.59 -1.45 -6.29
CA SER A 67 -23.85 -0.53 -5.18
C SER A 67 -22.55 -0.16 -4.44
N ILE A 68 -21.64 -1.11 -4.22
CA ILE A 68 -20.31 -0.86 -3.62
C ILE A 68 -19.52 0.13 -4.48
N VAL A 69 -19.43 -0.11 -5.78
CA VAL A 69 -18.75 0.76 -6.76
C VAL A 69 -19.26 2.19 -6.66
N ARG A 70 -20.59 2.37 -6.73
CA ARG A 70 -21.22 3.69 -6.68
C ARG A 70 -20.98 4.41 -5.37
N ALA A 71 -21.16 3.70 -4.26
CA ALA A 71 -20.93 4.24 -2.92
C ALA A 71 -19.48 4.69 -2.74
N LYS A 72 -18.50 3.87 -3.16
CA LYS A 72 -17.07 4.20 -3.05
C LYS A 72 -16.70 5.43 -3.89
N ILE A 73 -17.17 5.53 -5.12
CA ILE A 73 -16.90 6.68 -6.00
C ILE A 73 -17.48 7.98 -5.40
N VAL A 74 -18.71 7.92 -4.85
CA VAL A 74 -19.33 9.06 -4.17
C VAL A 74 -18.57 9.45 -2.89
N ASP A 75 -18.14 8.47 -2.10
CA ASP A 75 -17.33 8.66 -0.88
C ASP A 75 -16.00 9.35 -1.18
N ILE A 76 -15.32 8.98 -2.26
CA ILE A 76 -14.10 9.64 -2.75
C ILE A 76 -14.36 11.12 -3.10
N GLY A 77 -15.59 11.47 -3.48
CA GLY A 77 -15.99 12.83 -3.79
C GLY A 77 -16.42 13.08 -5.23
N TYR A 78 -16.50 12.03 -6.05
CA TYR A 78 -17.06 12.10 -7.41
C TYR A 78 -18.60 11.88 -7.35
N ASP A 79 -19.31 12.89 -6.89
CA ASP A 79 -20.74 12.90 -6.59
C ASP A 79 -21.57 13.74 -7.58
N SER A 80 -20.94 14.26 -8.62
CA SER A 80 -21.56 15.11 -9.63
C SER A 80 -20.79 15.09 -10.95
N SER A 81 -21.53 15.10 -12.05
CA SER A 81 -20.97 15.23 -13.40
C SER A 81 -20.14 16.52 -13.59
N ALA A 82 -20.40 17.57 -12.81
CA ALA A 82 -19.60 18.80 -12.80
C ALA A 82 -18.15 18.57 -12.34
N LYS A 83 -17.86 17.44 -11.69
CA LYS A 83 -16.52 17.03 -11.29
C LYS A 83 -15.83 16.13 -12.34
N GLY A 84 -16.48 15.90 -13.47
CA GLY A 84 -15.98 15.06 -14.58
C GLY A 84 -16.30 13.57 -14.44
N PHE A 85 -16.71 13.11 -13.26
CA PHE A 85 -17.13 11.75 -12.98
C PHE A 85 -18.22 11.75 -11.90
N ASP A 86 -19.18 10.83 -11.99
CA ASP A 86 -20.31 10.78 -11.04
C ASP A 86 -20.68 9.34 -10.73
N GLY A 87 -20.43 8.90 -9.50
CA GLY A 87 -20.73 7.56 -9.02
C GLY A 87 -22.21 7.19 -9.09
N ARG A 88 -23.12 8.18 -9.08
CA ARG A 88 -24.56 7.90 -9.17
C ARG A 88 -25.01 7.54 -10.57
N SER A 89 -24.29 7.98 -11.62
CA SER A 89 -24.73 7.89 -13.01
C SER A 89 -23.75 7.17 -13.95
N CYS A 90 -22.52 6.84 -13.51
CA CYS A 90 -21.54 6.12 -14.32
C CYS A 90 -22.05 4.73 -14.72
N GLY A 91 -21.63 4.23 -15.89
CA GLY A 91 -21.83 2.85 -16.29
C GLY A 91 -20.99 1.92 -15.40
N VAL A 92 -21.57 0.81 -14.95
CA VAL A 92 -20.86 -0.24 -14.19
C VAL A 92 -21.04 -1.56 -14.93
N ASN A 93 -19.92 -2.15 -15.34
CA ASN A 93 -19.87 -3.44 -16.03
C ASN A 93 -19.13 -4.44 -15.13
N ILE A 94 -19.67 -5.66 -15.02
CA ILE A 94 -19.09 -6.70 -14.18
C ILE A 94 -18.88 -7.94 -15.03
N ALA A 95 -17.65 -8.49 -14.95
CA ALA A 95 -17.26 -9.76 -15.57
C ALA A 95 -16.44 -10.56 -14.55
N ILE A 96 -17.14 -11.22 -13.61
CA ILE A 96 -16.54 -12.04 -12.56
C ILE A 96 -16.89 -13.49 -12.83
N GLY A 97 -15.86 -14.34 -12.89
CA GLY A 97 -15.94 -15.79 -12.99
C GLY A 97 -15.64 -16.49 -11.67
N ALA A 98 -15.74 -17.82 -11.67
CA ALA A 98 -15.20 -18.65 -10.60
C ALA A 98 -13.70 -18.87 -10.81
N GLN A 99 -12.95 -19.09 -9.71
CA GLN A 99 -11.54 -19.44 -9.78
C GLN A 99 -11.31 -20.72 -10.56
N SER A 100 -10.23 -20.77 -11.36
CA SER A 100 -9.83 -21.97 -12.09
C SER A 100 -9.56 -23.14 -11.13
N PRO A 101 -10.11 -24.34 -11.39
CA PRO A 101 -9.81 -25.54 -10.61
C PRO A 101 -8.32 -25.89 -10.56
N ASP A 102 -7.59 -25.61 -11.65
CA ASP A 102 -6.14 -25.90 -11.75
C ASP A 102 -5.32 -24.99 -10.82
N ILE A 103 -5.72 -23.71 -10.69
CA ILE A 103 -5.10 -22.78 -9.74
C ILE A 103 -5.48 -23.14 -8.31
N ALA A 104 -6.75 -23.48 -8.05
CA ALA A 104 -7.24 -23.85 -6.73
C ALA A 104 -6.52 -25.09 -6.16
N GLN A 105 -6.10 -26.02 -7.02
CA GLN A 105 -5.39 -27.23 -6.58
C GLN A 105 -4.08 -26.89 -5.86
N GLY A 106 -3.27 -25.97 -6.36
CA GLY A 106 -2.00 -25.56 -5.74
C GLY A 106 -2.16 -24.75 -4.45
N VAL A 107 -3.31 -24.06 -4.30
CA VAL A 107 -3.64 -23.32 -3.06
C VAL A 107 -4.14 -24.25 -1.97
N ASN A 108 -5.01 -25.21 -2.32
CA ASN A 108 -5.68 -26.06 -1.35
C ASN A 108 -4.84 -27.25 -0.87
N HIS A 109 -3.87 -27.69 -1.69
CA HIS A 109 -3.01 -28.83 -1.38
C HIS A 109 -1.57 -28.50 -1.81
N SER A 110 -0.72 -28.19 -0.82
CA SER A 110 0.71 -27.96 -1.08
C SER A 110 1.41 -29.26 -1.51
N HIS A 111 2.54 -29.10 -2.20
CA HIS A 111 3.40 -30.25 -2.55
C HIS A 111 3.88 -30.97 -1.30
N GLU A 112 4.22 -30.25 -0.22
CA GLU A 112 4.63 -30.83 1.06
C GLU A 112 3.52 -31.69 1.68
N SER A 113 2.24 -31.27 1.60
CA SER A 113 1.11 -32.04 2.13
C SER A 113 0.89 -33.35 1.33
N CYS A 114 1.22 -33.36 0.05
CA CYS A 114 1.09 -34.55 -0.80
C CYS A 114 2.16 -35.62 -0.51
N VAL A 115 3.33 -35.20 0.04
CA VAL A 115 4.47 -36.11 0.33
C VAL A 115 4.66 -36.35 1.83
N ALA A 116 3.94 -35.64 2.68
CA ALA A 116 4.03 -35.71 4.13
C ALA A 116 3.45 -37.04 4.69
N THR A 117 3.84 -37.37 5.91
CA THR A 117 3.18 -38.44 6.67
C THR A 117 1.74 -38.05 7.02
N ALA A 118 0.88 -39.05 7.30
CA ALA A 118 -0.54 -38.80 7.58
C ALA A 118 -0.78 -37.80 8.74
N VAL A 119 0.13 -37.71 9.71
CA VAL A 119 0.03 -36.78 10.85
C VAL A 119 0.42 -35.37 10.45
N GLU A 120 1.44 -35.20 9.58
CA GLU A 120 1.89 -33.89 9.08
C GLU A 120 0.94 -33.35 8.01
N ALA A 121 0.26 -34.21 7.26
CA ALA A 121 -0.73 -33.83 6.26
C ALA A 121 -2.04 -33.30 6.83
N GLU A 122 -2.30 -33.45 8.14
CA GLU A 122 -3.45 -32.88 8.85
C GLU A 122 -3.16 -31.49 9.44
N ASP A 123 -1.90 -30.99 9.39
CA ASP A 123 -1.55 -29.63 9.81
C ASP A 123 -2.04 -28.64 8.77
N GLU A 124 -3.05 -27.85 9.10
CA GLU A 124 -3.64 -26.81 8.23
C GLU A 124 -2.60 -25.84 7.66
N ILE A 125 -1.49 -25.61 8.40
CA ILE A 125 -0.41 -24.72 7.97
C ILE A 125 0.42 -25.36 6.83
N VAL A 126 0.51 -26.68 6.78
CA VAL A 126 1.20 -27.41 5.71
C VAL A 126 0.29 -27.62 4.51
N LEU A 127 -1.04 -27.68 4.70
CA LEU A 127 -1.98 -27.91 3.62
C LEU A 127 -1.96 -26.81 2.56
N GLN A 128 -1.88 -25.56 2.97
CA GLN A 128 -1.95 -24.42 2.05
C GLN A 128 -0.58 -24.14 1.43
N GLY A 129 -0.46 -24.33 0.11
CA GLY A 129 0.68 -23.87 -0.69
C GLY A 129 0.56 -22.41 -1.12
N ALA A 130 1.66 -21.85 -1.62
CA ALA A 130 1.63 -20.55 -2.27
C ALA A 130 0.83 -20.64 -3.58
N GLY A 131 -0.15 -19.75 -3.76
CA GLY A 131 -1.01 -19.74 -4.94
C GLY A 131 -0.31 -19.34 -6.22
N ASP A 132 0.86 -18.70 -6.12
CA ASP A 132 1.70 -18.31 -7.24
C ASP A 132 3.17 -18.25 -6.81
N GLN A 133 4.06 -18.33 -7.79
CA GLN A 133 5.47 -18.00 -7.60
C GLN A 133 5.64 -16.49 -7.50
N GLY A 134 6.65 -16.05 -6.75
CA GLY A 134 6.93 -14.62 -6.65
C GLY A 134 7.98 -14.30 -5.60
N LEU A 135 8.33 -13.01 -5.56
CA LEU A 135 9.21 -12.47 -4.54
C LEU A 135 8.61 -11.19 -3.97
N MET A 136 8.67 -11.06 -2.65
CA MET A 136 8.08 -9.93 -1.91
C MET A 136 9.13 -9.31 -1.03
N PHE A 137 9.02 -7.99 -0.84
CA PHE A 137 9.96 -7.21 -0.04
C PHE A 137 9.26 -6.51 1.11
N GLY A 138 9.97 -6.43 2.24
CA GLY A 138 9.65 -5.55 3.34
C GLY A 138 10.81 -4.62 3.63
N TYR A 139 10.49 -3.42 4.13
CA TYR A 139 11.48 -2.42 4.47
C TYR A 139 11.05 -1.65 5.73
N ALA A 140 12.04 -1.24 6.51
CA ALA A 140 11.87 -0.27 7.59
C ALA A 140 13.16 0.54 7.79
N CYS A 141 13.03 1.76 8.26
CA CYS A 141 14.16 2.62 8.61
C CYS A 141 13.78 3.59 9.73
N THR A 142 14.77 4.19 10.37
CA THR A 142 14.59 5.11 11.51
C THR A 142 14.37 6.57 11.10
N GLU A 143 13.94 6.83 9.85
CA GLU A 143 13.76 8.19 9.35
C GLU A 143 12.48 8.87 9.86
N THR A 144 11.47 8.09 10.22
CA THR A 144 10.20 8.58 10.77
C THR A 144 9.76 7.75 11.97
N PRO A 145 8.87 8.26 12.85
CA PRO A 145 8.37 7.50 14.01
C PRO A 145 7.66 6.19 13.62
N GLU A 146 6.99 6.16 12.47
CA GLU A 146 6.33 4.99 11.89
C GLU A 146 7.31 4.00 11.24
N LEU A 147 8.61 4.31 11.26
CA LEU A 147 9.70 3.53 10.66
C LEU A 147 9.57 3.38 9.13
N MET A 148 9.20 4.48 8.48
CA MET A 148 9.09 4.60 7.03
C MET A 148 10.15 5.55 6.45
N PRO A 149 10.49 5.43 5.16
CA PRO A 149 11.29 6.44 4.47
C PRO A 149 10.58 7.80 4.47
N LEU A 150 11.29 8.85 4.85
CA LEU A 150 10.73 10.20 4.97
C LEU A 150 10.09 10.74 3.68
N PRO A 151 10.67 10.53 2.46
CA PRO A 151 10.09 11.09 1.24
C PRO A 151 8.67 10.57 0.97
N ILE A 152 8.45 9.26 1.09
CA ILE A 152 7.11 8.67 0.86
C ILE A 152 6.16 9.00 2.01
N ALA A 153 6.61 8.97 3.26
CA ALA A 153 5.79 9.31 4.41
C ALA A 153 5.26 10.75 4.30
N LEU A 154 6.11 11.71 3.96
CA LEU A 154 5.70 13.10 3.77
C LEU A 154 4.80 13.27 2.54
N ALA A 155 5.08 12.58 1.42
CA ALA A 155 4.21 12.60 0.25
C ALA A 155 2.80 12.09 0.56
N HIS A 156 2.67 11.00 1.33
CA HIS A 156 1.36 10.50 1.80
C HIS A 156 0.64 11.50 2.70
N ARG A 157 1.33 12.11 3.65
CA ARG A 157 0.75 13.13 4.54
C ARG A 157 0.20 14.30 3.75
N LEU A 158 0.97 14.81 2.77
CA LEU A 158 0.53 15.90 1.90
C LEU A 158 -0.68 15.52 1.05
N SER A 159 -0.70 14.33 0.44
CA SER A 159 -1.84 13.84 -0.35
C SER A 159 -3.10 13.67 0.50
N ARG A 160 -2.98 13.12 1.71
CA ARG A 160 -4.09 12.96 2.65
C ARG A 160 -4.65 14.32 3.08
N ARG A 161 -3.76 15.26 3.39
CA ARG A 161 -4.19 16.61 3.79
C ARG A 161 -4.85 17.36 2.64
N LEU A 162 -4.32 17.21 1.40
CA LEU A 162 -4.94 17.81 0.22
C LEU A 162 -6.39 17.34 0.05
N THR A 163 -6.64 16.05 0.20
CA THR A 163 -7.99 15.48 0.20
C THR A 163 -8.84 16.01 1.36
N ALA A 164 -8.29 16.07 2.56
CA ALA A 164 -9.01 16.50 3.76
C ALA A 164 -9.51 17.96 3.64
N VAL A 165 -8.67 18.88 3.16
CA VAL A 165 -9.09 20.30 2.99
C VAL A 165 -10.13 20.51 1.89
N GLY A 166 -10.16 19.63 0.89
CA GLY A 166 -11.22 19.59 -0.11
C GLY A 166 -12.54 19.05 0.45
N LYS A 167 -12.49 17.91 1.15
CA LYS A 167 -13.69 17.25 1.70
C LYS A 167 -14.34 18.03 2.86
N ASN A 168 -13.56 18.66 3.73
CA ASN A 168 -14.09 19.41 4.86
C ASN A 168 -14.58 20.83 4.48
N GLY A 169 -14.43 21.23 3.21
CA GLY A 169 -14.89 22.51 2.70
C GLY A 169 -13.97 23.70 2.98
N ALA A 170 -12.76 23.49 3.51
CA ALA A 170 -11.77 24.57 3.67
C ALA A 170 -11.35 25.11 2.29
N LEU A 171 -11.16 24.22 1.32
CA LEU A 171 -10.88 24.56 -0.08
C LEU A 171 -11.94 23.90 -1.00
N PRO A 172 -13.17 24.43 -1.07
CA PRO A 172 -14.31 23.75 -1.70
C PRO A 172 -14.20 23.65 -3.24
N TYR A 173 -13.27 24.38 -3.83
CA TYR A 173 -13.01 24.35 -5.26
C TYR A 173 -12.06 23.23 -5.68
N LEU A 174 -11.40 22.54 -4.74
CA LEU A 174 -10.59 21.35 -5.05
C LEU A 174 -11.48 20.23 -5.55
N ARG A 175 -10.93 19.45 -6.45
CA ARG A 175 -11.52 18.21 -6.97
C ARG A 175 -10.74 17.02 -6.44
N PRO A 176 -11.30 15.79 -6.50
CA PRO A 176 -10.69 14.63 -5.84
C PRO A 176 -9.31 14.22 -6.36
N ASP A 177 -8.99 14.46 -7.64
CA ASP A 177 -7.72 14.05 -8.26
C ASP A 177 -6.57 14.96 -7.86
N GLY A 178 -5.46 14.36 -7.49
CA GLY A 178 -4.24 15.08 -7.15
C GLY A 178 -3.03 14.18 -6.92
N LYS A 179 -1.86 14.80 -7.01
CA LYS A 179 -0.56 14.15 -6.76
C LYS A 179 0.32 15.04 -5.90
N THR A 180 1.17 14.41 -5.11
CA THR A 180 2.24 15.08 -4.37
C THR A 180 3.56 14.40 -4.63
N GLN A 181 4.63 15.16 -4.69
CA GLN A 181 5.99 14.65 -4.84
C GLN A 181 6.90 15.38 -3.86
N VAL A 182 7.78 14.63 -3.22
CA VAL A 182 8.71 15.14 -2.21
C VAL A 182 10.12 14.72 -2.58
N THR A 183 11.02 15.69 -2.63
CA THR A 183 12.47 15.47 -2.85
C THR A 183 13.23 15.86 -1.59
N ILE A 184 13.97 14.92 -1.03
CA ILE A 184 14.80 15.08 0.18
C ILE A 184 16.26 14.99 -0.21
N GLU A 185 17.08 15.89 0.34
CA GLU A 185 18.53 15.79 0.29
C GLU A 185 19.06 14.95 1.44
N TYR A 186 19.92 14.00 1.12
CA TYR A 186 20.56 13.08 2.06
C TYR A 186 22.05 13.34 2.15
N ALA A 187 22.59 13.38 3.35
CA ALA A 187 24.02 13.31 3.63
C ALA A 187 24.37 11.88 4.08
N GLY A 188 24.94 11.08 3.18
CA GLY A 188 25.06 9.63 3.39
C GLY A 188 23.68 8.95 3.38
N ASP A 189 23.28 8.40 4.52
CA ASP A 189 21.99 7.73 4.75
C ASP A 189 20.99 8.57 5.59
N GLN A 190 21.36 9.80 5.95
CA GLN A 190 20.53 10.67 6.79
C GLN A 190 19.85 11.75 5.96
N PRO A 191 18.52 11.95 6.09
CA PRO A 191 17.84 13.09 5.51
C PRO A 191 18.29 14.38 6.19
N VAL A 192 18.63 15.42 5.43
CA VAL A 192 19.17 16.67 5.97
C VAL A 192 18.37 17.90 5.55
N ARG A 193 17.75 17.89 4.38
CA ARG A 193 17.02 19.06 3.85
C ARG A 193 15.86 18.64 2.94
N LEU A 194 14.74 19.33 3.09
CA LEU A 194 13.65 19.26 2.12
C LEU A 194 13.99 20.18 0.94
N ASP A 195 14.21 19.58 -0.22
CA ASP A 195 14.63 20.32 -1.42
C ASP A 195 13.42 20.85 -2.20
N THR A 196 12.51 19.95 -2.60
CA THR A 196 11.39 20.30 -3.47
C THR A 196 10.12 19.58 -3.04
N VAL A 197 9.01 20.31 -3.06
CA VAL A 197 7.64 19.77 -2.96
C VAL A 197 6.87 20.15 -4.20
N VAL A 198 6.25 19.18 -4.87
CA VAL A 198 5.34 19.39 -5.98
C VAL A 198 3.94 18.95 -5.56
N VAL A 199 2.95 19.79 -5.80
CA VAL A 199 1.53 19.48 -5.60
C VAL A 199 0.80 19.75 -6.90
N SER A 200 0.18 18.72 -7.47
CA SER A 200 -0.74 18.85 -8.60
C SER A 200 -2.14 18.52 -8.11
N SER A 201 -3.06 19.47 -8.19
CA SER A 201 -4.44 19.31 -7.70
C SER A 201 -5.44 19.72 -8.75
N GLN A 202 -6.39 18.84 -9.02
CA GLN A 202 -7.56 19.17 -9.83
C GLN A 202 -8.41 20.19 -9.12
N HIS A 203 -8.89 21.20 -9.86
CA HIS A 203 -9.69 22.30 -9.30
C HIS A 203 -10.89 22.67 -10.18
N ALA A 204 -11.84 23.41 -9.62
CA ALA A 204 -12.96 23.95 -10.38
C ALA A 204 -12.48 24.94 -11.44
N ASP A 205 -13.29 25.12 -12.48
CA ASP A 205 -13.04 26.18 -13.46
C ASP A 205 -13.14 27.56 -12.82
N GLY A 206 -12.37 28.54 -13.33
CA GLY A 206 -12.32 29.90 -12.81
C GLY A 206 -11.40 30.12 -11.61
N VAL A 207 -10.74 29.08 -11.08
CA VAL A 207 -9.69 29.20 -10.05
C VAL A 207 -8.36 29.57 -10.72
N ASP A 208 -7.73 30.64 -10.23
CA ASP A 208 -6.40 31.05 -10.68
C ASP A 208 -5.32 30.18 -10.02
N PRO A 209 -4.55 29.37 -10.79
CA PRO A 209 -3.55 28.48 -10.23
C PRO A 209 -2.39 29.19 -9.55
N ASP A 210 -1.96 30.33 -10.09
CA ASP A 210 -0.73 31.02 -9.64
C ASP A 210 -0.94 31.86 -8.39
N SER A 211 -2.10 32.49 -8.25
CA SER A 211 -2.37 33.37 -7.11
C SER A 211 -3.20 32.68 -6.03
N MET A 212 -4.36 32.13 -6.36
CA MET A 212 -5.30 31.57 -5.38
C MET A 212 -4.86 30.16 -4.97
N LEU A 213 -4.79 29.22 -5.92
CA LEU A 213 -4.50 27.82 -5.62
C LEU A 213 -3.12 27.63 -4.96
N ALA A 214 -2.10 28.29 -5.49
CA ALA A 214 -0.73 28.16 -4.97
C ALA A 214 -0.62 28.67 -3.53
N THR A 215 -1.28 29.80 -3.22
CA THR A 215 -1.31 30.35 -1.85
C THR A 215 -2.06 29.40 -0.90
N ASP A 216 -3.27 29.00 -1.26
CA ASP A 216 -4.11 28.15 -0.42
C ASP A 216 -3.48 26.77 -0.17
N VAL A 217 -2.91 26.13 -1.19
CA VAL A 217 -2.20 24.86 -1.03
C VAL A 217 -0.97 25.02 -0.14
N ARG A 218 -0.22 26.13 -0.29
CA ARG A 218 0.91 26.41 0.58
C ARG A 218 0.47 26.50 2.05
N GLU A 219 -0.56 27.32 2.33
CA GLU A 219 -0.97 27.63 3.70
C GLU A 219 -1.77 26.50 4.36
N GLN A 220 -2.66 25.85 3.61
CA GLN A 220 -3.59 24.86 4.17
C GLN A 220 -3.08 23.41 4.07
N VAL A 221 -2.16 23.13 3.13
CA VAL A 221 -1.65 21.77 2.91
C VAL A 221 -0.17 21.66 3.30
N VAL A 222 0.72 22.47 2.72
CA VAL A 222 2.15 22.26 2.85
C VAL A 222 2.68 22.71 4.21
N VAL A 223 2.44 23.96 4.60
CA VAL A 223 2.97 24.52 5.85
C VAL A 223 2.59 23.70 7.09
N PRO A 224 1.32 23.25 7.27
CA PRO A 224 0.98 22.44 8.42
C PRO A 224 1.68 21.07 8.47
N GLU A 225 1.95 20.45 7.31
CA GLU A 225 2.63 19.16 7.25
C GLU A 225 4.16 19.26 7.43
N LEU A 226 4.73 20.44 7.21
CA LEU A 226 6.13 20.72 7.50
C LEU A 226 6.38 21.12 8.96
N ALA A 227 5.33 21.49 9.69
CA ALA A 227 5.45 21.87 11.08
C ALA A 227 5.93 20.69 11.94
N GLY A 228 7.04 20.89 12.67
CA GLY A 228 7.62 19.86 13.54
C GLY A 228 8.51 18.82 12.84
N LEU A 229 8.80 18.98 11.53
CA LEU A 229 9.84 18.18 10.91
C LEU A 229 11.22 18.60 11.42
N GLU A 230 12.01 17.63 11.87
CA GLU A 230 13.42 17.81 12.24
C GLU A 230 14.31 17.80 10.98
N LEU A 231 14.06 18.75 10.07
CA LEU A 231 14.68 18.85 8.78
C LEU A 231 14.82 20.32 8.37
N ASP A 232 15.88 20.70 7.65
CA ASP A 232 16.00 22.03 7.06
C ASP A 232 14.91 22.22 5.98
N THR A 233 14.00 23.16 6.23
CA THR A 233 12.89 23.52 5.33
C THR A 233 12.92 24.98 4.89
N GLU A 234 14.00 25.74 5.18
CA GLU A 234 14.04 27.20 4.93
C GLU A 234 13.98 27.55 3.44
N LYS A 235 14.56 26.73 2.57
CA LYS A 235 14.68 26.99 1.13
C LYS A 235 13.95 25.97 0.26
N VAL A 236 12.80 25.50 0.72
CA VAL A 236 11.99 24.55 -0.04
C VAL A 236 11.48 25.20 -1.33
N ARG A 237 11.72 24.52 -2.44
CA ARG A 237 11.12 24.85 -3.73
C ARG A 237 9.71 24.23 -3.79
N LEU A 238 8.68 25.07 -3.66
CA LEU A 238 7.29 24.63 -3.81
C LEU A 238 6.79 24.89 -5.22
N LEU A 239 6.28 23.85 -5.88
CA LEU A 239 5.66 23.90 -7.20
C LEU A 239 4.19 23.43 -7.05
N VAL A 240 3.25 24.31 -7.33
CA VAL A 240 1.81 24.00 -7.33
C VAL A 240 1.28 24.12 -8.75
N ASN A 241 0.69 23.05 -9.27
CA ASN A 241 0.21 22.98 -10.65
C ASN A 241 1.16 23.62 -11.66
N PRO A 242 2.40 23.15 -11.80
CA PRO A 242 3.44 23.84 -12.59
C PRO A 242 3.09 23.97 -14.09
N THR A 243 2.11 23.21 -14.57
CA THR A 243 1.56 23.35 -15.93
C THR A 243 0.37 24.31 -16.01
N GLY A 244 -0.02 24.94 -14.89
CA GLY A 244 -1.13 25.85 -14.77
C GLY A 244 -2.46 25.15 -14.53
N ARG A 245 -3.45 25.36 -15.40
CA ARG A 245 -4.83 24.89 -15.25
C ARG A 245 -4.92 23.35 -15.23
N PHE A 246 -5.59 22.82 -14.18
CA PHE A 246 -5.89 21.39 -14.05
C PHE A 246 -7.38 21.20 -13.67
N VAL A 247 -8.27 21.42 -14.62
CA VAL A 247 -9.72 21.31 -14.46
C VAL A 247 -10.23 19.94 -14.91
N ILE A 248 -9.70 19.42 -16.03
CA ILE A 248 -10.02 18.07 -16.52
C ILE A 248 -9.05 17.11 -15.86
N GLY A 249 -9.57 16.25 -15.00
CA GLY A 249 -8.82 15.24 -14.23
C GLY A 249 -9.72 14.08 -13.84
N GLY A 250 -9.20 13.19 -12.96
CA GLY A 250 -9.87 11.96 -12.61
C GLY A 250 -10.10 11.05 -13.82
N PRO A 251 -11.09 10.13 -13.78
CA PRO A 251 -11.39 9.21 -14.87
C PRO A 251 -11.78 9.86 -16.21
N MET A 252 -12.13 11.15 -16.19
CA MET A 252 -12.36 11.92 -17.41
C MET A 252 -11.05 12.32 -18.10
N GLY A 253 -9.99 12.52 -17.33
CA GLY A 253 -8.68 12.96 -17.83
C GLY A 253 -7.75 11.81 -18.18
N ASP A 254 -7.80 10.72 -17.43
CA ASP A 254 -6.94 9.54 -17.61
C ASP A 254 -7.66 8.27 -17.11
N ALA A 255 -7.37 7.14 -17.75
CA ALA A 255 -7.89 5.86 -17.30
C ALA A 255 -7.10 5.33 -16.09
N GLY A 256 -7.82 4.67 -15.17
CA GLY A 256 -7.22 3.99 -14.02
C GLY A 256 -7.35 2.48 -14.11
N LEU A 257 -6.43 1.80 -13.44
CA LEU A 257 -6.45 0.34 -13.24
C LEU A 257 -5.95 -0.01 -11.84
N THR A 258 -6.51 -1.07 -11.26
CA THR A 258 -6.01 -1.67 -10.01
C THR A 258 -4.55 -2.08 -10.16
N GLY A 259 -3.73 -1.78 -9.15
CA GLY A 259 -2.35 -2.24 -9.09
C GLY A 259 -1.35 -1.44 -9.95
N ARG A 260 -1.69 -0.23 -10.39
CA ARG A 260 -0.77 0.64 -11.15
C ARG A 260 0.02 1.63 -10.30
N LYS A 261 -0.17 1.63 -8.98
CA LYS A 261 0.53 2.52 -8.02
C LYS A 261 1.31 1.74 -6.96
N ILE A 262 1.89 0.59 -7.34
CA ILE A 262 2.54 -0.34 -6.41
C ILE A 262 3.72 0.26 -5.65
N ILE A 263 4.41 1.23 -6.20
CA ILE A 263 5.53 1.92 -5.54
C ILE A 263 5.00 2.96 -4.54
N VAL A 264 3.89 3.63 -4.86
CA VAL A 264 3.16 4.51 -3.92
C VAL A 264 2.58 3.69 -2.77
N ASP A 265 2.08 2.50 -3.04
CA ASP A 265 1.49 1.61 -2.04
C ASP A 265 2.51 1.10 -1.02
N THR A 266 3.80 1.11 -1.35
CA THR A 266 4.87 0.52 -0.55
C THR A 266 5.85 1.58 -0.01
N TYR A 267 7.06 1.67 -0.55
CA TYR A 267 8.14 2.46 0.06
C TYR A 267 8.63 3.63 -0.80
N GLY A 268 7.87 4.04 -1.83
CA GLY A 268 8.20 5.19 -2.66
C GLY A 268 9.53 5.07 -3.42
N GLY A 269 9.97 3.86 -3.72
CA GLY A 269 11.23 3.59 -4.42
C GLY A 269 12.46 3.43 -3.53
N MET A 270 12.32 3.57 -2.18
CA MET A 270 13.45 3.39 -1.26
C MET A 270 13.86 1.93 -1.10
N ALA A 271 12.93 1.00 -1.23
CA ALA A 271 13.14 -0.44 -1.22
C ALA A 271 12.93 -1.04 -2.61
N ARG A 272 13.44 -2.26 -2.81
CA ARG A 272 13.11 -3.09 -3.96
C ARG A 272 11.64 -3.47 -3.94
N HIS A 273 11.11 -3.91 -5.08
CA HIS A 273 9.74 -4.37 -5.23
C HIS A 273 9.67 -5.62 -6.10
N GLY A 274 8.84 -6.59 -5.72
CA GLY A 274 8.68 -7.84 -6.47
C GLY A 274 7.76 -7.74 -7.69
N GLY A 275 6.96 -6.67 -7.78
CA GLY A 275 6.03 -6.43 -8.89
C GLY A 275 4.57 -6.76 -8.58
N GLY A 276 4.27 -7.52 -7.52
CA GLY A 276 2.90 -7.87 -7.13
C GLY A 276 2.10 -6.68 -6.62
N ALA A 277 0.86 -6.52 -7.11
CA ALA A 277 -0.11 -5.57 -6.59
C ALA A 277 -0.89 -6.17 -5.41
N PHE A 278 -1.44 -5.32 -4.54
CA PHE A 278 -2.16 -5.73 -3.33
C PHE A 278 -3.67 -5.70 -3.51
N SER A 279 -4.21 -4.54 -3.90
CA SER A 279 -5.66 -4.30 -3.92
C SER A 279 -6.41 -5.31 -4.76
N GLY A 280 -7.58 -5.75 -4.26
CA GLY A 280 -8.44 -6.74 -4.89
C GLY A 280 -8.05 -8.19 -4.66
N LYS A 281 -6.92 -8.47 -4.01
CA LYS A 281 -6.44 -9.83 -3.69
C LYS A 281 -6.75 -10.18 -2.24
N ASP A 282 -7.36 -11.34 -2.00
CA ASP A 282 -7.49 -11.91 -0.66
C ASP A 282 -6.13 -12.40 -0.11
N PRO A 283 -6.00 -12.64 1.20
CA PRO A 283 -4.71 -12.97 1.82
C PRO A 283 -4.11 -14.33 1.45
N SER A 284 -4.81 -15.20 0.72
CA SER A 284 -4.21 -16.41 0.15
C SER A 284 -3.18 -16.09 -0.93
N LYS A 285 -3.25 -14.90 -1.52
CA LYS A 285 -2.30 -14.39 -2.51
C LYS A 285 -1.06 -13.85 -1.78
N VAL A 286 0.06 -14.56 -1.93
CA VAL A 286 1.34 -14.22 -1.28
C VAL A 286 1.88 -12.84 -1.68
N ASP A 287 1.53 -12.34 -2.86
CA ASP A 287 1.83 -10.97 -3.27
C ASP A 287 1.42 -9.94 -2.20
N ARG A 288 0.29 -10.17 -1.56
CA ARG A 288 -0.24 -9.29 -0.51
C ARG A 288 0.19 -9.75 0.88
N SER A 289 -0.15 -10.95 1.29
CA SER A 289 0.08 -11.44 2.65
C SER A 289 1.55 -11.50 3.02
N ALA A 290 2.40 -12.00 2.12
CA ALA A 290 3.84 -12.06 2.38
C ALA A 290 4.51 -10.70 2.34
N ALA A 291 4.08 -9.75 1.50
CA ALA A 291 4.57 -8.37 1.56
C ALA A 291 4.25 -7.71 2.91
N TYR A 292 3.07 -7.97 3.48
CA TYR A 292 2.70 -7.51 4.81
C TYR A 292 3.55 -8.17 5.91
N ALA A 293 3.79 -9.47 5.81
CA ALA A 293 4.69 -10.18 6.73
C ALA A 293 6.12 -9.63 6.65
N MET A 294 6.63 -9.33 5.46
CA MET A 294 7.96 -8.74 5.29
C MET A 294 8.04 -7.34 5.91
N ARG A 295 6.99 -6.52 5.80
CA ARG A 295 6.91 -5.24 6.53
C ARG A 295 6.93 -5.46 8.03
N TRP A 296 6.16 -6.38 8.56
CA TRP A 296 6.11 -6.72 9.98
C TRP A 296 7.49 -7.12 10.50
N ILE A 297 8.20 -7.99 9.79
CA ILE A 297 9.56 -8.43 10.12
C ILE A 297 10.53 -7.24 10.12
N ALA A 298 10.57 -6.47 9.02
CA ALA A 298 11.49 -5.36 8.89
C ALA A 298 11.27 -4.31 10.00
N LYS A 299 10.00 -4.00 10.29
CA LYS A 299 9.63 -3.05 11.33
C LYS A 299 10.06 -3.51 12.72
N ASN A 300 9.84 -4.79 13.06
CA ASN A 300 10.26 -5.36 14.33
C ASN A 300 11.78 -5.38 14.49
N ALA A 301 12.54 -5.68 13.45
CA ALA A 301 14.00 -5.69 13.51
C ALA A 301 14.59 -4.29 13.75
N VAL A 302 14.01 -3.25 13.10
CA VAL A 302 14.41 -1.86 13.33
C VAL A 302 13.96 -1.37 14.71
N ALA A 303 12.73 -1.68 15.12
CA ALA A 303 12.22 -1.35 16.45
C ALA A 303 13.00 -2.03 17.58
N ALA A 304 13.54 -3.23 17.34
CA ALA A 304 14.44 -3.94 18.25
C ALA A 304 15.83 -3.31 18.37
N GLY A 305 16.15 -2.26 17.59
CA GLY A 305 17.47 -1.63 17.56
C GLY A 305 18.57 -2.47 16.92
N LEU A 306 18.23 -3.55 16.23
CA LEU A 306 19.20 -4.45 15.58
C LEU A 306 19.87 -3.82 14.36
N THR A 307 19.19 -2.86 13.74
CA THR A 307 19.70 -2.11 12.60
C THR A 307 18.90 -0.81 12.44
N ARG A 308 19.49 0.21 11.80
CA ARG A 308 18.75 1.44 11.45
C ARG A 308 17.94 1.32 10.15
N ARG A 309 18.30 0.36 9.29
CA ARG A 309 17.65 0.10 8.02
C ARG A 309 17.66 -1.41 7.78
N LEU A 310 16.52 -1.94 7.38
CA LEU A 310 16.41 -3.34 6.99
C LEU A 310 15.54 -3.48 5.75
N GLU A 311 16.03 -4.23 4.78
CA GLU A 311 15.23 -4.81 3.71
C GLU A 311 15.23 -6.32 3.85
N VAL A 312 14.07 -6.93 3.73
CA VAL A 312 13.92 -8.37 3.74
C VAL A 312 13.15 -8.81 2.50
N GLN A 313 13.65 -9.86 1.83
CA GLN A 313 13.00 -10.50 0.69
C GLN A 313 12.60 -11.91 1.07
N VAL A 314 11.39 -12.32 0.68
CA VAL A 314 10.96 -13.71 0.66
C VAL A 314 10.60 -14.11 -0.77
N ALA A 315 10.83 -15.38 -1.12
CA ALA A 315 10.44 -15.93 -2.41
C ALA A 315 9.68 -17.25 -2.23
N TYR A 316 8.64 -17.44 -3.05
CA TYR A 316 7.82 -18.66 -3.08
C TYR A 316 7.84 -19.30 -4.47
N ALA A 317 7.63 -20.61 -4.50
CA ALA A 317 7.27 -21.37 -5.69
C ALA A 317 5.80 -21.78 -5.61
N THR A 318 5.12 -21.80 -6.75
CA THR A 318 3.70 -22.19 -6.83
C THR A 318 3.49 -23.58 -6.23
N GLY A 319 2.52 -23.70 -5.32
CA GLY A 319 2.15 -24.96 -4.68
C GLY A 319 3.06 -25.40 -3.52
N GLU A 320 4.17 -24.71 -3.23
CA GLU A 320 5.00 -25.00 -2.06
C GLU A 320 4.53 -24.18 -0.86
N ALA A 321 4.46 -24.80 0.34
CA ALA A 321 4.12 -24.09 1.56
C ALA A 321 5.32 -23.34 2.12
N ALA A 322 6.50 -23.96 2.12
CA ALA A 322 7.72 -23.32 2.61
C ALA A 322 8.27 -22.31 1.58
N PRO A 323 8.79 -21.14 2.03
CA PRO A 323 9.47 -20.23 1.11
C PRO A 323 10.76 -20.87 0.56
N VAL A 324 11.03 -20.64 -0.72
CA VAL A 324 12.25 -21.12 -1.38
C VAL A 324 13.47 -20.26 -1.11
N GLY A 325 13.30 -19.06 -0.58
CA GLY A 325 14.38 -18.13 -0.25
C GLY A 325 14.01 -17.06 0.75
N LEU A 326 14.96 -16.64 1.56
CA LEU A 326 14.92 -15.46 2.43
C LEU A 326 16.26 -14.75 2.30
N PHE A 327 16.21 -13.44 2.05
CA PHE A 327 17.38 -12.56 1.99
C PHE A 327 17.19 -11.35 2.90
N VAL A 328 18.24 -10.95 3.60
CA VAL A 328 18.23 -9.83 4.54
C VAL A 328 19.38 -8.88 4.23
N ASP A 329 19.09 -7.60 4.04
CA ASP A 329 20.07 -6.53 3.86
C ASP A 329 19.91 -5.46 4.94
N THR A 330 20.94 -5.22 5.71
CA THR A 330 21.00 -4.18 6.76
C THR A 330 21.65 -2.89 6.27
N PHE A 331 22.06 -2.81 5.02
CA PHE A 331 22.76 -1.65 4.42
C PHE A 331 23.97 -1.19 5.22
N GLY A 332 24.65 -2.12 5.91
CA GLY A 332 25.80 -1.80 6.78
C GLY A 332 25.45 -1.03 8.06
N THR A 333 24.17 -1.00 8.46
CA THR A 333 23.70 -0.26 9.66
C THR A 333 23.40 -1.18 10.85
N ALA A 334 23.71 -2.48 10.73
CA ALA A 334 23.49 -3.46 11.80
C ALA A 334 24.33 -3.15 13.05
N THR A 335 23.73 -3.37 14.22
CA THR A 335 24.37 -3.24 15.55
C THR A 335 24.95 -4.57 16.03
N VAL A 336 24.51 -5.69 15.41
CA VAL A 336 25.01 -7.05 15.64
C VAL A 336 25.37 -7.68 14.29
N ASP A 337 25.97 -8.87 14.30
CA ASP A 337 26.27 -9.60 13.05
C ASP A 337 24.98 -9.83 12.24
N PRO A 338 24.90 -9.40 10.96
CA PRO A 338 23.71 -9.58 10.11
C PRO A 338 23.21 -11.03 10.00
N THR A 339 24.13 -12.01 10.07
CA THR A 339 23.77 -13.45 10.03
C THR A 339 22.95 -13.86 11.25
N ARG A 340 23.15 -13.20 12.40
CA ARG A 340 22.36 -13.43 13.62
C ARG A 340 20.95 -12.87 13.47
N ILE A 341 20.81 -11.73 12.79
CA ILE A 341 19.49 -11.12 12.49
C ILE A 341 18.70 -12.06 11.57
N GLU A 342 19.31 -12.55 10.48
CA GLU A 342 18.64 -13.47 9.56
C GLU A 342 18.23 -14.77 10.27
N ARG A 343 19.10 -15.34 11.09
CA ARG A 343 18.77 -16.55 11.87
C ARG A 343 17.61 -16.29 12.84
N ALA A 344 17.61 -15.18 13.57
CA ALA A 344 16.54 -14.83 14.49
C ALA A 344 15.18 -14.63 13.76
N ILE A 345 15.20 -14.05 12.55
CA ILE A 345 14.00 -13.92 11.72
C ILE A 345 13.44 -15.31 11.38
N ARG A 346 14.29 -16.25 10.91
CA ARG A 346 13.87 -17.62 10.59
C ARG A 346 13.37 -18.42 11.79
N GLU A 347 13.85 -18.11 12.99
CA GLU A 347 13.45 -18.79 14.23
C GLU A 347 12.09 -18.29 14.75
N ILE A 348 11.79 -16.99 14.58
CA ILE A 348 10.64 -16.33 15.22
C ILE A 348 9.41 -16.27 14.30
N PHE A 349 9.63 -16.12 12.99
CA PHE A 349 8.55 -15.93 12.02
C PHE A 349 8.34 -17.18 11.17
N ASP A 350 7.14 -17.70 11.21
CA ASP A 350 6.71 -18.75 10.29
C ASP A 350 6.24 -18.09 8.98
N LEU A 351 6.97 -18.32 7.90
CA LEU A 351 6.74 -17.68 6.61
C LEU A 351 5.86 -18.49 5.66
N ARG A 352 5.25 -19.57 6.13
CA ARG A 352 4.26 -20.34 5.37
C ARG A 352 2.98 -19.50 5.19
N PRO A 353 2.30 -19.51 4.03
CA PRO A 353 1.16 -18.65 3.76
C PRO A 353 0.07 -18.70 4.82
N ALA A 354 -0.36 -19.91 5.23
CA ALA A 354 -1.38 -20.06 6.26
C ALA A 354 -0.94 -19.52 7.64
N ALA A 355 0.34 -19.67 7.99
CA ALA A 355 0.88 -19.10 9.24
C ALA A 355 0.87 -17.57 9.21
N ILE A 356 1.24 -16.95 8.10
CA ILE A 356 1.17 -15.49 7.91
C ILE A 356 -0.27 -14.99 8.08
N ILE A 357 -1.24 -15.66 7.44
CA ILE A 357 -2.66 -15.31 7.52
C ILE A 357 -3.13 -15.36 8.97
N ARG A 358 -2.78 -16.42 9.69
CA ARG A 358 -3.12 -16.60 11.12
C ARG A 358 -2.46 -15.54 12.01
N ASP A 359 -1.13 -15.36 11.88
CA ASP A 359 -0.36 -14.54 12.81
C ASP A 359 -0.66 -13.05 12.64
N LEU A 360 -1.01 -12.63 11.43
CA LEU A 360 -1.45 -11.27 11.11
C LEU A 360 -2.98 -11.12 11.10
N ASP A 361 -3.75 -12.18 11.39
CA ASP A 361 -5.23 -12.15 11.44
C ASP A 361 -5.83 -11.45 10.20
N LEU A 362 -5.49 -11.97 9.00
CA LEU A 362 -5.78 -11.34 7.73
C LEU A 362 -7.17 -11.65 7.15
N LEU A 363 -7.94 -12.56 7.74
CA LEU A 363 -9.28 -12.91 7.25
C LEU A 363 -10.36 -11.91 7.69
N ARG A 364 -9.99 -10.66 7.89
CA ARG A 364 -10.88 -9.56 8.31
C ARG A 364 -11.04 -8.51 7.22
N PRO A 365 -12.15 -7.76 7.19
CA PRO A 365 -12.36 -6.67 6.23
C PRO A 365 -11.56 -5.42 6.64
N ILE A 366 -10.25 -5.42 6.40
CA ILE A 366 -9.30 -4.36 6.80
C ILE A 366 -8.58 -3.70 5.62
N TYR A 367 -8.95 -4.00 4.39
CA TYR A 367 -8.19 -3.69 3.19
C TYR A 367 -8.58 -2.37 2.53
N SER A 368 -9.87 -2.07 2.40
CA SER A 368 -10.34 -0.83 1.74
C SER A 368 -9.72 0.46 2.29
N PRO A 369 -9.49 0.63 3.62
CA PRO A 369 -8.82 1.82 4.14
C PRO A 369 -7.35 1.96 3.73
N THR A 370 -6.69 0.87 3.30
CA THR A 370 -5.28 0.88 2.87
C THR A 370 -5.12 1.23 1.39
N ALA A 371 -6.19 1.22 0.62
CA ALA A 371 -6.17 1.47 -0.82
C ALA A 371 -5.66 2.86 -1.23
N ALA A 372 -5.54 3.82 -0.30
CA ALA A 372 -4.96 5.13 -0.54
C ALA A 372 -3.98 5.51 0.59
N TYR A 373 -2.98 6.34 0.26
CA TYR A 373 -1.98 6.86 1.19
C TYR A 373 -1.03 5.81 1.76
N GLY A 374 -0.79 4.73 1.01
CA GLY A 374 0.12 3.63 1.33
C GLY A 374 -0.47 2.56 2.24
N HIS A 375 0.05 1.34 2.08
CA HIS A 375 -0.30 0.19 2.92
C HIS A 375 0.55 0.12 4.19
N PHE A 376 1.66 0.85 4.23
CA PHE A 376 2.64 0.83 5.33
C PHE A 376 2.78 2.20 6.00
N GLY A 377 3.21 2.19 7.28
CA GLY A 377 3.38 3.41 8.06
C GLY A 377 2.06 4.08 8.48
N ARG A 378 0.96 3.34 8.50
CA ARG A 378 -0.39 3.83 8.81
C ARG A 378 -0.65 3.76 10.31
N THR A 379 -0.37 4.86 11.01
CA THR A 379 -0.64 4.98 12.46
C THR A 379 -2.09 5.35 12.78
N ASP A 380 -2.86 5.71 11.76
CA ASP A 380 -4.29 6.03 11.83
C ASP A 380 -5.21 4.80 11.75
N LEU A 381 -4.65 3.62 11.44
CA LEU A 381 -5.35 2.35 11.31
C LEU A 381 -4.72 1.29 12.23
N ASP A 382 -5.55 0.36 12.74
CA ASP A 382 -5.04 -0.82 13.46
C ASP A 382 -4.70 -1.94 12.47
N LEU A 383 -3.50 -1.87 11.92
CA LEU A 383 -3.01 -2.84 10.96
C LEU A 383 -2.01 -3.81 11.61
N PRO A 384 -2.25 -5.14 11.53
CA PRO A 384 -1.42 -6.14 12.20
C PRO A 384 0.05 -6.10 11.78
N TRP A 385 0.35 -5.81 10.52
CA TRP A 385 1.72 -5.74 9.98
C TRP A 385 2.50 -4.49 10.42
N GLU A 386 1.84 -3.55 11.11
CA GLU A 386 2.50 -2.39 11.70
C GLU A 386 2.84 -2.58 13.19
N ARG A 387 2.53 -3.74 13.78
CA ARG A 387 2.86 -4.07 15.19
C ARG A 387 4.36 -4.31 15.36
N THR A 388 4.88 -3.96 16.54
CA THR A 388 6.27 -4.21 16.96
C THR A 388 6.35 -5.24 18.08
N ASP A 389 5.39 -6.16 18.11
CA ASP A 389 5.15 -7.15 19.15
C ASP A 389 6.21 -8.27 19.23
N ARG A 390 7.06 -8.38 18.22
CA ARG A 390 8.17 -9.35 18.15
C ARG A 390 9.55 -8.73 18.39
N ALA A 391 9.64 -7.41 18.61
CA ALA A 391 10.92 -6.70 18.70
C ALA A 391 11.82 -7.23 19.84
N GLU A 392 11.27 -7.43 21.04
CA GLU A 392 12.02 -7.96 22.18
C GLU A 392 12.50 -9.41 21.94
N LEU A 393 11.66 -10.24 21.33
CA LEU A 393 12.02 -11.61 20.98
C LEU A 393 13.16 -11.63 19.95
N LEU A 394 13.10 -10.76 18.93
CA LEU A 394 14.16 -10.62 17.93
C LEU A 394 15.46 -10.15 18.56
N ALA A 395 15.45 -9.13 19.42
CA ALA A 395 16.63 -8.66 20.15
C ALA A 395 17.28 -9.81 20.91
N LYS A 396 16.51 -10.56 21.69
CA LYS A 396 17.00 -11.69 22.48
C LYS A 396 17.58 -12.80 21.59
N ALA A 397 16.90 -13.20 20.53
CA ALA A 397 17.35 -14.27 19.63
C ALA A 397 18.60 -13.85 18.83
N ALA A 398 18.71 -12.60 18.44
CA ALA A 398 19.91 -12.03 17.83
C ALA A 398 21.05 -11.81 18.85
N GLY A 399 20.78 -11.89 20.18
CA GLY A 399 21.74 -11.71 21.24
C GLY A 399 22.21 -10.25 21.37
N ALA A 400 21.29 -9.32 21.22
CA ALA A 400 21.46 -7.89 21.46
C ALA A 400 21.06 -7.55 22.91
#